data_654c7b3657b08809affb3dbe0f5c964b
#
_entry.id   654c7b3657b08809affb3dbe0f5c964b
#
_cell.length_a   1.000
_cell.length_b   1.000
_cell.length_c   1.000
_cell.angle_alpha   90.00
_cell.angle_beta   90.00
_cell.angle_gamma   90.00
#
_symmetry.space_group_name_H-M   'P 1'
#
loop_
_entity.id
_entity.type
_entity.pdbx_description
1 polymer ?
#
loop_
_entity_poly.entity_id
_entity_poly.type
_entity_poly.pdbx_seq_one_letter_code
_entity_poly.pdbx_strand_id
1 'polypeptide(L)'
;MFKRTTYQEGSLRLEERKRGPQVWVYRWWDTDPTGKRVYRKYQVGDLLEYSNESAAKAAVDAIRLTINDHSTRNGASRMTVQDLWDHYESVELPSKDFSTQDAYIQYAKKWILPRWGRLSLRRIKTVDVERWLREATVANGTKAKLKCIFSALFSHAVRWEFVSNNPISTGMPVGSGGKRGPSVGVRVSAKRQKVPSVLAPEQVKLGLSKLEFRDQLLVLLDGALGIRRGELGALRWQECDFENDLFQIQHSYYWRRGGVLKSTKTEASAKPIPMHPALKQALLEWRAQSRRKEQSDFLFPSRLSFSSRCSRSNCWFSLSWSAST
;
A
#
# COMPACT_ATOMS: atom_id res chain seq x y z
N MET A 1 7.93 4.34 32.07
CA MET A 1 9.40 4.33 32.24
C MET A 1 9.99 5.31 31.22
N PHE A 2 10.43 6.48 31.67
CA PHE A 2 10.93 7.54 30.78
C PHE A 2 12.32 7.16 30.25
N LYS A 3 12.42 6.80 28.97
CA LYS A 3 13.71 6.65 28.29
C LYS A 3 14.22 8.05 27.94
N ARG A 4 15.39 8.42 28.48
CA ARG A 4 16.08 9.64 28.09
C ARG A 4 16.53 9.56 26.63
N THR A 5 16.01 10.45 25.81
CA THR A 5 16.38 10.66 24.39
C THR A 5 17.49 11.71 24.24
N THR A 6 18.24 11.99 25.27
CA THR A 6 19.27 13.04 25.24
C THR A 6 20.58 12.49 24.69
N TYR A 7 21.12 13.19 23.70
CA TYR A 7 22.49 13.05 23.18
C TYR A 7 23.50 13.02 24.33
N GLN A 8 24.40 12.04 24.33
CA GLN A 8 25.46 11.95 25.33
C GLN A 8 26.78 12.43 24.72
N GLU A 9 27.31 13.49 25.31
CA GLU A 9 28.62 13.99 24.92
C GLU A 9 29.76 13.13 25.50
N GLY A 10 29.48 12.42 26.58
CA GLY A 10 30.48 11.67 27.34
C GLY A 10 31.49 12.61 28.04
N SER A 11 32.53 12.02 28.61
CA SER A 11 33.65 12.81 29.18
C SER A 11 34.98 12.21 28.76
N LEU A 12 35.85 13.03 28.19
CA LEU A 12 37.23 12.68 27.88
C LEU A 12 38.14 13.24 28.99
N ARG A 13 38.97 12.38 29.54
CA ARG A 13 39.92 12.79 30.61
C ARG A 13 41.26 12.11 30.37
N LEU A 14 42.33 12.83 30.75
CA LEU A 14 43.69 12.27 30.84
C LEU A 14 43.81 11.58 32.19
N GLU A 15 44.20 10.31 32.17
CA GLU A 15 44.39 9.48 33.40
C GLU A 15 45.82 9.06 33.52
N GLU A 16 46.36 9.17 34.76
CA GLU A 16 47.68 8.65 35.10
C GLU A 16 47.66 7.15 35.29
N ARG A 17 48.71 6.50 34.82
CA ARG A 17 48.93 5.07 35.03
C ARG A 17 50.00 4.86 36.09
N LYS A 18 49.89 3.76 36.83
CA LYS A 18 50.95 3.31 37.75
C LYS A 18 52.28 2.99 37.05
N ARG A 19 52.24 2.65 35.76
CA ARG A 19 53.41 2.41 34.90
C ARG A 19 53.06 2.84 33.49
N GLY A 20 53.92 3.63 32.81
CA GLY A 20 53.75 4.10 31.44
C GLY A 20 53.19 5.53 31.31
N PRO A 21 53.06 6.03 30.08
CA PRO A 21 52.56 7.39 29.80
C PRO A 21 51.10 7.54 30.21
N GLN A 22 50.71 8.80 30.42
CA GLN A 22 49.30 9.16 30.64
C GLN A 22 48.44 8.77 29.44
N VAL A 23 47.18 8.40 29.68
CA VAL A 23 46.28 7.95 28.65
C VAL A 23 44.97 8.74 28.62
N TRP A 24 44.49 8.98 27.42
CA TRP A 24 43.17 9.54 27.21
C TRP A 24 42.10 8.46 27.39
N VAL A 25 41.13 8.70 28.31
CA VAL A 25 40.03 7.81 28.61
C VAL A 25 38.72 8.50 28.37
N TYR A 26 37.92 7.92 27.49
CA TYR A 26 36.56 8.37 27.20
C TYR A 26 35.56 7.56 28.03
N ARG A 27 34.60 8.24 28.66
CA ARG A 27 33.63 7.62 29.57
C ARG A 27 32.21 8.05 29.20
N TRP A 28 31.28 7.09 29.25
CA TRP A 28 29.85 7.34 28.99
C TRP A 28 28.96 6.38 29.77
N TRP A 29 27.67 6.72 29.84
CA TRP A 29 26.66 5.86 30.43
C TRP A 29 25.98 5.02 29.35
N ASP A 30 25.94 3.71 29.53
CA ASP A 30 25.25 2.75 28.66
C ASP A 30 24.15 2.03 29.44
N THR A 31 23.28 1.31 28.74
CA THR A 31 22.26 0.45 29.36
C THR A 31 22.53 -0.99 28.92
N ASP A 32 22.71 -1.89 29.86
CA ASP A 32 22.93 -3.30 29.58
C ASP A 32 21.65 -3.99 29.03
N PRO A 33 21.74 -5.23 28.56
CA PRO A 33 20.58 -5.97 28.04
C PRO A 33 19.46 -6.17 29.07
N THR A 34 19.76 -6.04 30.37
CA THR A 34 18.79 -6.17 31.46
C THR A 34 18.07 -4.86 31.77
N GLY A 35 18.46 -3.74 31.12
CA GLY A 35 17.90 -2.41 31.34
C GLY A 35 18.59 -1.63 32.46
N LYS A 36 19.65 -2.16 33.07
CA LYS A 36 20.42 -1.49 34.12
C LYS A 36 21.41 -0.50 33.50
N ARG A 37 21.55 0.66 34.12
CA ARG A 37 22.49 1.70 33.70
C ARG A 37 23.91 1.34 34.12
N VAL A 38 24.84 1.26 33.16
CA VAL A 38 26.25 0.88 33.35
C VAL A 38 27.16 1.99 32.86
N TYR A 39 28.19 2.28 33.64
CA TYR A 39 29.20 3.25 33.27
C TYR A 39 30.32 2.57 32.49
N ARG A 40 30.50 2.94 31.23
CA ARG A 40 31.53 2.36 30.36
C ARG A 40 32.70 3.31 30.21
N LYS A 41 33.88 2.76 30.02
CA LYS A 41 35.10 3.49 29.71
C LYS A 41 35.82 2.85 28.53
N TYR A 42 36.39 3.69 27.68
CA TYR A 42 37.21 3.29 26.54
C TYR A 42 38.52 4.06 26.56
N GLN A 43 39.65 3.34 26.45
CA GLN A 43 40.97 3.95 26.35
C GLN A 43 41.17 4.38 24.88
N VAL A 44 41.36 5.65 24.64
CA VAL A 44 41.50 6.24 23.29
C VAL A 44 42.90 6.07 22.75
N GLY A 45 43.91 6.38 23.59
CA GLY A 45 45.31 6.28 23.25
C GLY A 45 46.18 6.97 24.33
N ASP A 46 47.47 6.98 24.17
CA ASP A 46 48.38 7.65 25.10
C ASP A 46 48.72 9.10 24.65
N LEU A 47 49.45 9.82 25.49
CA LEU A 47 49.83 11.19 25.23
C LEU A 47 50.84 11.34 24.05
N LEU A 48 51.53 10.24 23.70
CA LEU A 48 52.45 10.18 22.53
C LEU A 48 51.66 10.08 21.22
N GLU A 49 50.56 9.35 21.27
CA GLU A 49 49.67 9.18 20.10
C GLU A 49 48.79 10.40 19.89
N TYR A 50 48.23 10.96 20.99
CA TYR A 50 47.36 12.15 20.94
C TYR A 50 47.94 13.25 21.89
N SER A 51 48.77 14.10 21.35
CA SER A 51 49.52 15.09 22.08
C SER A 51 48.66 16.19 22.73
N ASN A 52 47.40 16.32 22.33
CA ASN A 52 46.48 17.33 22.88
C ASN A 52 45.02 16.80 22.91
N GLU A 53 44.20 17.46 23.71
CA GLU A 53 42.79 17.11 23.92
C GLU A 53 41.97 17.16 22.61
N SER A 54 42.30 18.08 21.69
CA SER A 54 41.58 18.23 20.42
C SER A 54 41.77 17.01 19.52
N ALA A 55 43.01 16.50 19.42
CA ALA A 55 43.32 15.29 18.67
C ALA A 55 42.62 14.06 19.29
N ALA A 56 42.64 13.93 20.60
CA ALA A 56 41.94 12.86 21.31
C ALA A 56 40.40 12.96 21.16
N LYS A 57 39.83 14.18 21.13
CA LYS A 57 38.40 14.41 20.85
C LYS A 57 38.02 13.97 19.43
N ALA A 58 38.83 14.29 18.42
CA ALA A 58 38.58 13.86 17.04
C ALA A 58 38.56 12.34 16.90
N ALA A 59 39.47 11.63 17.60
CA ALA A 59 39.48 10.18 17.63
C ALA A 59 38.22 9.57 18.31
N VAL A 60 37.67 10.27 19.31
CA VAL A 60 36.45 9.86 20.03
C VAL A 60 35.17 10.13 19.22
N ASP A 61 35.19 11.04 18.24
CA ASP A 61 33.98 11.42 17.50
C ASP A 61 33.32 10.22 16.80
N ALA A 62 34.09 9.30 16.26
CA ALA A 62 33.55 8.06 15.67
C ALA A 62 32.83 7.19 16.71
N ILE A 63 33.39 7.07 17.93
CA ILE A 63 32.81 6.34 19.04
C ILE A 63 31.58 7.08 19.56
N ARG A 64 31.62 8.40 19.67
CA ARG A 64 30.51 9.27 20.08
C ARG A 64 29.34 9.15 19.13
N LEU A 65 29.55 9.12 17.81
CA LEU A 65 28.51 8.88 16.81
C LEU A 65 27.89 7.48 17.00
N THR A 66 28.70 6.45 17.24
CA THR A 66 28.21 5.08 17.47
C THR A 66 27.36 4.98 18.73
N ILE A 67 27.80 5.60 19.84
CA ILE A 67 27.08 5.61 21.13
C ILE A 67 25.75 6.36 21.01
N ASN A 68 25.74 7.50 20.35
CA ASN A 68 24.53 8.30 20.14
C ASN A 68 23.61 7.71 19.07
N ASP A 69 24.14 6.97 18.11
CA ASP A 69 23.36 6.19 17.15
C ASP A 69 22.56 5.08 17.84
N HIS A 70 23.07 4.54 18.93
CA HIS A 70 22.37 3.57 19.77
C HIS A 70 21.35 4.16 20.75
N SER A 71 21.55 5.38 21.23
CA SER A 71 20.70 5.97 22.28
C SER A 71 19.30 6.38 21.79
N THR A 72 19.16 6.87 20.56
CA THR A 72 17.90 7.27 19.95
C THR A 72 17.19 6.11 19.22
N ARG A 73 17.89 4.99 18.99
CA ARG A 73 17.49 3.97 18.01
C ARG A 73 17.21 2.58 18.59
N ASN A 74 17.35 2.37 19.88
CA ASN A 74 17.21 1.01 20.45
C ASN A 74 15.77 0.44 20.40
N GLY A 75 14.73 1.27 20.28
CA GLY A 75 13.37 0.83 20.00
C GLY A 75 13.20 0.42 18.53
N ALA A 76 13.62 1.27 17.61
CA ALA A 76 13.50 1.07 16.16
C ALA A 76 14.51 0.04 15.61
N SER A 77 15.63 -0.21 16.32
CA SER A 77 16.67 -1.18 15.90
C SER A 77 16.19 -2.64 15.93
N ARG A 78 15.14 -2.94 16.71
CA ARG A 78 14.55 -4.28 16.82
C ARG A 78 13.27 -4.46 16.02
N MET A 79 12.66 -3.36 15.57
CA MET A 79 11.40 -3.41 14.82
C MET A 79 11.59 -4.14 13.49
N THR A 80 10.81 -5.18 13.27
CA THR A 80 10.80 -5.96 12.05
C THR A 80 9.78 -5.41 11.05
N VAL A 81 9.82 -5.88 9.80
CA VAL A 81 8.79 -5.55 8.81
C VAL A 81 7.42 -6.12 9.22
N GLN A 82 7.39 -7.23 9.98
CA GLN A 82 6.15 -7.77 10.55
C GLN A 82 5.55 -6.80 11.56
N ASP A 83 6.34 -6.33 12.53
CA ASP A 83 5.89 -5.37 13.54
C ASP A 83 5.39 -4.06 12.89
N LEU A 84 6.07 -3.60 11.84
CA LEU A 84 5.64 -2.45 11.05
C LEU A 84 4.29 -2.71 10.35
N TRP A 85 4.11 -3.91 9.80
CA TRP A 85 2.84 -4.28 9.18
C TRP A 85 1.71 -4.29 10.20
N ASP A 86 1.90 -4.92 11.34
CA ASP A 86 0.90 -5.04 12.39
C ASP A 86 0.47 -3.65 12.91
N HIS A 87 1.45 -2.75 13.06
CA HIS A 87 1.17 -1.35 13.40
C HIS A 87 0.43 -0.62 12.27
N TYR A 88 0.81 -0.82 11.01
CA TYR A 88 0.13 -0.22 9.86
C TYR A 88 -1.30 -0.75 9.69
N GLU A 89 -1.49 -2.07 9.86
CA GLU A 89 -2.79 -2.75 9.76
C GLU A 89 -3.76 -2.24 10.82
N SER A 90 -3.28 -1.92 12.03
CA SER A 90 -4.12 -1.42 13.13
C SER A 90 -4.41 0.08 13.05
N VAL A 91 -3.45 0.90 12.62
CA VAL A 91 -3.54 2.37 12.73
C VAL A 91 -3.96 3.03 11.42
N GLU A 92 -3.35 2.64 10.31
CA GLU A 92 -3.51 3.34 9.01
C GLU A 92 -4.53 2.66 8.10
N LEU A 93 -4.53 1.33 8.09
CA LEU A 93 -5.34 0.57 7.14
C LEU A 93 -6.85 0.75 7.33
N PRO A 94 -7.39 0.90 8.56
CA PRO A 94 -8.83 1.12 8.77
C PRO A 94 -9.37 2.40 8.15
N SER A 95 -8.53 3.42 7.96
CA SER A 95 -8.91 4.69 7.32
C SER A 95 -9.06 4.59 5.80
N LYS A 96 -8.63 3.49 5.19
CA LYS A 96 -8.67 3.30 3.73
C LYS A 96 -9.95 2.60 3.29
N ASP A 97 -10.35 2.81 2.03
CA ASP A 97 -11.47 2.10 1.40
C ASP A 97 -11.25 0.57 1.47
N PHE A 98 -12.33 -0.19 1.69
CA PHE A 98 -12.34 -1.67 1.78
C PHE A 98 -11.58 -2.37 0.67
N SER A 99 -11.72 -1.89 -0.59
CA SER A 99 -11.01 -2.46 -1.73
C SER A 99 -9.49 -2.27 -1.64
N THR A 100 -9.06 -1.15 -1.05
CA THR A 100 -7.66 -0.86 -0.78
C THR A 100 -7.14 -1.70 0.38
N GLN A 101 -7.91 -1.80 1.48
CA GLN A 101 -7.58 -2.66 2.61
C GLN A 101 -7.32 -4.09 2.16
N ASP A 102 -8.27 -4.69 1.42
CA ASP A 102 -8.15 -6.07 0.93
C ASP A 102 -6.95 -6.27 0.01
N ALA A 103 -6.68 -5.30 -0.87
CA ALA A 103 -5.51 -5.36 -1.73
C ALA A 103 -4.21 -5.31 -0.90
N TYR A 104 -4.09 -4.38 0.06
CA TYR A 104 -2.91 -4.27 0.91
C TYR A 104 -2.67 -5.55 1.71
N ILE A 105 -3.71 -6.09 2.36
CA ILE A 105 -3.65 -7.34 3.13
C ILE A 105 -3.18 -8.49 2.25
N GLN A 106 -3.78 -8.67 1.06
CA GLN A 106 -3.41 -9.76 0.15
C GLN A 106 -1.97 -9.66 -0.32
N TYR A 107 -1.53 -8.48 -0.78
CA TYR A 107 -0.16 -8.30 -1.27
C TYR A 107 0.87 -8.40 -0.14
N ALA A 108 0.58 -7.85 1.04
CA ALA A 108 1.46 -7.96 2.19
C ALA A 108 1.61 -9.42 2.63
N LYS A 109 0.51 -10.11 2.92
CA LYS A 109 0.51 -11.50 3.42
C LYS A 109 1.05 -12.51 2.40
N LYS A 110 0.78 -12.29 1.10
CA LYS A 110 1.22 -13.23 0.04
C LYS A 110 2.68 -13.04 -0.37
N TRP A 111 3.20 -11.81 -0.38
CA TRP A 111 4.47 -11.50 -1.03
C TRP A 111 5.50 -10.80 -0.12
N ILE A 112 5.06 -9.79 0.66
CA ILE A 112 5.99 -8.95 1.43
C ILE A 112 6.41 -9.66 2.71
N LEU A 113 5.47 -10.06 3.54
CA LEU A 113 5.73 -10.64 4.85
C LEU A 113 6.48 -11.98 4.80
N PRO A 114 6.18 -12.92 3.88
CA PRO A 114 6.94 -14.17 3.81
C PRO A 114 8.43 -13.96 3.50
N ARG A 115 8.75 -12.92 2.73
CA ARG A 115 10.14 -12.62 2.36
C ARG A 115 10.85 -11.69 3.33
N TRP A 116 10.17 -10.67 3.83
CA TRP A 116 10.77 -9.56 4.55
C TRP A 116 10.35 -9.48 6.02
N GLY A 117 9.26 -10.13 6.42
CA GLY A 117 8.63 -9.99 7.73
C GLY A 117 9.58 -10.09 8.91
N ARG A 118 10.47 -11.06 8.88
CA ARG A 118 11.43 -11.31 9.98
C ARG A 118 12.65 -10.38 9.99
N LEU A 119 12.83 -9.56 8.94
CA LEU A 119 13.98 -8.68 8.85
C LEU A 119 13.72 -7.37 9.58
N SER A 120 14.73 -6.87 10.28
CA SER A 120 14.70 -5.53 10.86
C SER A 120 14.57 -4.47 9.75
N LEU A 121 13.82 -3.39 10.01
CA LEU A 121 13.61 -2.29 9.06
C LEU A 121 14.90 -1.71 8.51
N ARG A 122 15.96 -1.64 9.32
CA ARG A 122 17.28 -1.11 8.91
C ARG A 122 18.02 -2.01 7.94
N ARG A 123 17.71 -3.30 7.89
CA ARG A 123 18.31 -4.25 6.96
C ARG A 123 17.72 -4.19 5.56
N ILE A 124 16.62 -3.47 5.38
CA ILE A 124 15.97 -3.34 4.09
C ILE A 124 16.71 -2.30 3.25
N LYS A 125 17.37 -2.76 2.20
CA LYS A 125 18.10 -1.90 1.24
C LYS A 125 17.37 -1.83 -0.08
N THR A 126 17.43 -0.68 -0.74
CA THR A 126 16.85 -0.43 -2.08
C THR A 126 17.23 -1.52 -3.08
N VAL A 127 18.52 -1.89 -3.13
CA VAL A 127 19.05 -2.89 -4.07
C VAL A 127 18.45 -4.28 -3.85
N ASP A 128 18.27 -4.69 -2.59
CA ASP A 128 17.73 -6.01 -2.27
C ASP A 128 16.26 -6.12 -2.67
N VAL A 129 15.48 -5.04 -2.44
CA VAL A 129 14.08 -4.98 -2.87
C VAL A 129 13.96 -4.94 -4.39
N GLU A 130 14.84 -4.20 -5.06
CA GLU A 130 14.85 -4.15 -6.53
C GLU A 130 15.21 -5.51 -7.13
N ARG A 131 16.18 -6.21 -6.58
CA ARG A 131 16.55 -7.57 -6.97
C ARG A 131 15.39 -8.53 -6.78
N TRP A 132 14.76 -8.54 -5.60
CA TRP A 132 13.58 -9.36 -5.33
C TRP A 132 12.44 -9.11 -6.32
N LEU A 133 12.12 -7.86 -6.62
CA LEU A 133 11.07 -7.54 -7.59
C LEU A 133 11.46 -7.91 -9.03
N ARG A 134 12.75 -7.89 -9.36
CA ARG A 134 13.23 -8.33 -10.66
C ARG A 134 13.09 -9.84 -10.83
N GLU A 135 13.46 -10.61 -9.81
CA GLU A 135 13.39 -12.07 -9.78
C GLU A 135 11.95 -12.61 -9.68
N ALA A 136 11.02 -11.82 -9.14
CA ALA A 136 9.63 -12.25 -8.98
C ALA A 136 8.98 -12.58 -10.34
N THR A 137 8.43 -13.79 -10.45
CA THR A 137 7.74 -14.31 -11.67
C THR A 137 6.30 -13.81 -11.77
N VAL A 138 6.09 -12.50 -11.69
CA VAL A 138 4.78 -11.85 -11.77
C VAL A 138 4.79 -10.72 -12.79
N ALA A 139 3.59 -10.35 -13.28
CA ALA A 139 3.45 -9.25 -14.23
C ALA A 139 4.00 -7.93 -13.68
N ASN A 140 4.51 -7.06 -14.56
CA ASN A 140 5.08 -5.77 -14.20
C ASN A 140 4.12 -4.89 -13.38
N GLY A 141 2.81 -4.91 -13.69
CA GLY A 141 1.79 -4.23 -12.91
C GLY A 141 1.72 -4.72 -11.45
N THR A 142 1.87 -6.02 -11.23
CA THR A 142 1.93 -6.62 -9.89
C THR A 142 3.20 -6.18 -9.16
N LYS A 143 4.37 -6.18 -9.85
CA LYS A 143 5.64 -5.67 -9.29
C LYS A 143 5.51 -4.20 -8.86
N ALA A 144 4.91 -3.38 -9.72
CA ALA A 144 4.65 -1.97 -9.40
C ALA A 144 3.72 -1.80 -8.19
N LYS A 145 2.70 -2.65 -8.07
CA LYS A 145 1.79 -2.65 -6.92
C LYS A 145 2.50 -3.06 -5.63
N LEU A 146 3.31 -4.10 -5.66
CA LEU A 146 4.15 -4.54 -4.54
C LEU A 146 5.09 -3.42 -4.07
N LYS A 147 5.79 -2.76 -5.01
CA LYS A 147 6.62 -1.58 -4.72
C LYS A 147 5.81 -0.49 -4.03
N CYS A 148 4.63 -0.15 -4.57
CA CYS A 148 3.76 0.90 -4.05
C CYS A 148 3.35 0.61 -2.59
N ILE A 149 2.89 -0.61 -2.30
CA ILE A 149 2.47 -1.02 -0.95
C ILE A 149 3.67 -1.02 0.01
N PHE A 150 4.79 -1.59 -0.40
CA PHE A 150 5.98 -1.64 0.45
C PHE A 150 6.53 -0.23 0.73
N SER A 151 6.49 0.66 -0.26
CA SER A 151 6.82 2.08 -0.08
C SER A 151 5.86 2.78 0.89
N ALA A 152 4.55 2.49 0.83
CA ALA A 152 3.57 3.05 1.76
C ALA A 152 3.85 2.64 3.20
N LEU A 153 4.24 1.38 3.43
CA LEU A 153 4.66 0.90 4.76
C LEU A 153 5.87 1.67 5.28
N PHE A 154 6.91 1.86 4.46
CA PHE A 154 8.08 2.62 4.89
C PHE A 154 7.82 4.12 5.03
N SER A 155 6.91 4.70 4.24
CA SER A 155 6.47 6.08 4.45
C SER A 155 5.73 6.25 5.79
N HIS A 156 4.94 5.26 6.19
CA HIS A 156 4.34 5.20 7.52
C HIS A 156 5.43 5.08 8.60
N ALA A 157 6.43 4.21 8.41
CA ALA A 157 7.55 4.08 9.34
C ALA A 157 8.36 5.36 9.51
N VAL A 158 8.55 6.16 8.45
CA VAL A 158 9.19 7.48 8.53
C VAL A 158 8.33 8.47 9.31
N ARG A 159 7.02 8.51 9.04
CA ARG A 159 6.08 9.41 9.74
C ARG A 159 5.97 9.10 11.25
N TRP A 160 6.13 7.85 11.62
CA TRP A 160 6.15 7.38 13.02
C TRP A 160 7.57 7.31 13.61
N GLU A 161 8.55 7.89 12.92
CA GLU A 161 9.94 8.00 13.37
C GLU A 161 10.63 6.64 13.68
N PHE A 162 10.09 5.54 13.14
CA PHE A 162 10.70 4.21 13.27
C PHE A 162 11.98 4.09 12.42
N VAL A 163 12.03 4.80 11.31
CA VAL A 163 13.20 4.93 10.42
C VAL A 163 13.34 6.37 9.93
N SER A 164 14.56 6.78 9.58
CA SER A 164 14.85 8.14 9.13
C SER A 164 14.52 8.38 7.64
N ASN A 165 14.45 7.32 6.83
CA ASN A 165 14.21 7.43 5.39
C ASN A 165 13.48 6.22 4.86
N ASN A 166 12.82 6.38 3.69
CA ASN A 166 12.14 5.30 2.99
C ASN A 166 13.08 4.69 1.92
N PRO A 167 13.60 3.47 2.11
CA PRO A 167 14.53 2.85 1.16
C PRO A 167 13.86 2.42 -0.15
N ILE A 168 12.52 2.37 -0.20
CA ILE A 168 11.76 1.95 -1.39
C ILE A 168 11.50 3.15 -2.31
N SER A 169 11.20 4.30 -1.73
CA SER A 169 10.88 5.54 -2.45
C SER A 169 11.62 6.69 -1.79
N THR A 170 12.88 6.84 -2.09
CA THR A 170 13.60 8.05 -1.74
C THR A 170 13.12 9.17 -2.66
N GLY A 171 12.08 9.88 -2.22
CA GLY A 171 11.73 11.17 -2.78
C GLY A 171 12.86 12.13 -2.49
N MET A 172 13.60 12.59 -3.50
CA MET A 172 14.42 13.78 -3.33
C MET A 172 13.50 14.96 -2.96
N PRO A 173 13.90 15.82 -2.01
CA PRO A 173 13.22 17.07 -1.79
C PRO A 173 13.10 17.80 -3.12
N VAL A 174 11.95 18.34 -3.43
CA VAL A 174 11.75 19.22 -4.57
C VAL A 174 12.68 20.42 -4.34
N GLY A 175 13.76 20.51 -5.12
CA GLY A 175 14.65 21.68 -5.08
C GLY A 175 13.85 22.93 -5.41
N SER A 176 14.30 24.08 -4.95
CA SER A 176 13.65 25.39 -5.10
C SER A 176 13.29 25.82 -6.53
N GLY A 177 13.51 24.97 -7.53
CA GLY A 177 13.19 25.18 -8.94
C GLY A 177 12.16 24.22 -9.54
N GLY A 178 11.44 23.45 -8.74
CA GLY A 178 10.34 22.57 -9.23
C GLY A 178 10.76 21.36 -10.07
N LYS A 179 12.05 21.21 -10.40
CA LYS A 179 12.57 20.05 -11.14
C LYS A 179 12.79 18.87 -10.19
N ARG A 180 12.12 17.74 -10.46
CA ARG A 180 12.35 16.49 -9.74
C ARG A 180 13.76 15.99 -10.07
N GLY A 181 14.62 15.90 -9.05
CA GLY A 181 15.89 15.23 -9.17
C GLY A 181 15.75 13.74 -9.51
N PRO A 182 16.85 13.06 -9.88
CA PRO A 182 16.81 11.63 -10.22
C PRO A 182 16.26 10.82 -9.02
N SER A 183 15.23 10.01 -9.27
CA SER A 183 14.65 9.12 -8.27
C SER A 183 15.69 8.06 -7.85
N VAL A 184 16.09 8.07 -6.60
CA VAL A 184 17.07 7.10 -6.04
C VAL A 184 16.37 5.83 -5.50
N GLY A 185 15.05 5.73 -5.60
CA GLY A 185 14.28 4.58 -5.12
C GLY A 185 14.32 3.36 -6.03
N VAL A 186 13.66 2.30 -5.57
CA VAL A 186 13.50 1.02 -6.30
C VAL A 186 12.92 1.26 -7.70
N ARG A 187 13.56 0.74 -8.73
CA ARG A 187 13.12 0.85 -10.12
C ARG A 187 12.35 -0.40 -10.54
N VAL A 188 11.13 -0.21 -11.03
CA VAL A 188 10.30 -1.29 -11.58
C VAL A 188 9.62 -0.77 -12.84
N SER A 189 9.67 -1.55 -13.91
CA SER A 189 8.93 -1.24 -15.13
C SER A 189 7.43 -1.46 -14.89
N ALA A 190 6.63 -0.42 -15.13
CA ALA A 190 5.17 -0.53 -15.18
C ALA A 190 4.64 -0.88 -16.58
N LYS A 191 5.52 -1.00 -17.58
CA LYS A 191 5.13 -1.27 -18.97
C LYS A 191 4.41 -2.62 -19.05
N ARG A 192 3.22 -2.62 -19.66
CA ARG A 192 2.49 -3.87 -19.94
C ARG A 192 3.30 -4.77 -20.85
N GLN A 193 3.40 -6.05 -20.47
CA GLN A 193 4.04 -7.08 -21.29
C GLN A 193 3.08 -7.63 -22.34
N LYS A 194 1.79 -7.63 -22.05
CA LYS A 194 0.74 -8.14 -22.94
C LYS A 194 -0.16 -7.00 -23.41
N VAL A 195 -0.25 -6.80 -24.70
CA VAL A 195 -1.20 -5.87 -25.32
C VAL A 195 -2.60 -6.47 -25.20
N PRO A 196 -3.62 -5.73 -24.73
CA PRO A 196 -4.99 -6.22 -24.73
C PRO A 196 -5.46 -6.52 -26.16
N SER A 197 -6.10 -7.64 -26.36
CA SER A 197 -6.81 -7.93 -27.62
C SER A 197 -8.10 -7.11 -27.63
N VAL A 198 -8.33 -6.40 -28.72
CA VAL A 198 -9.58 -5.66 -28.97
C VAL A 198 -10.41 -6.46 -29.94
N LEU A 199 -11.68 -6.69 -29.61
CA LEU A 199 -12.61 -7.38 -30.49
C LEU A 199 -13.05 -6.46 -31.63
N ALA A 200 -13.11 -7.00 -32.85
CA ALA A 200 -13.71 -6.30 -33.97
C ALA A 200 -15.25 -6.20 -33.81
N PRO A 201 -15.91 -5.19 -34.40
CA PRO A 201 -17.35 -5.03 -34.28
C PRO A 201 -18.17 -6.29 -34.63
N GLU A 202 -17.74 -7.05 -35.64
CA GLU A 202 -18.36 -8.29 -36.07
C GLU A 202 -18.27 -9.38 -34.99
N GLN A 203 -17.12 -9.45 -34.31
CA GLN A 203 -16.92 -10.37 -33.18
C GLN A 203 -17.79 -9.99 -31.98
N VAL A 204 -17.97 -8.68 -31.71
CA VAL A 204 -18.89 -8.21 -30.69
C VAL A 204 -20.32 -8.58 -31.01
N LYS A 205 -20.78 -8.36 -32.26
CA LYS A 205 -22.12 -8.76 -32.72
C LYS A 205 -22.35 -10.25 -32.58
N LEU A 206 -21.38 -11.07 -33.02
CA LEU A 206 -21.42 -12.51 -32.86
C LEU A 206 -21.47 -12.94 -31.40
N GLY A 207 -20.68 -12.31 -30.55
CA GLY A 207 -20.69 -12.54 -29.11
C GLY A 207 -22.06 -12.24 -28.51
N LEU A 208 -22.62 -11.07 -28.80
CA LEU A 208 -23.92 -10.64 -28.32
C LEU A 208 -25.03 -11.63 -28.78
N SER A 209 -25.00 -12.09 -30.02
CA SER A 209 -26.03 -13.02 -30.53
C SER A 209 -26.07 -14.39 -29.81
N LYS A 210 -25.04 -14.73 -29.03
CA LYS A 210 -24.95 -15.96 -28.24
C LYS A 210 -25.38 -15.80 -26.80
N LEU A 211 -25.61 -14.56 -26.36
CA LEU A 211 -26.00 -14.23 -24.97
C LEU A 211 -27.53 -14.20 -24.84
N GLU A 212 -28.01 -14.50 -23.65
CA GLU A 212 -29.39 -14.20 -23.27
C GLU A 212 -29.63 -12.70 -23.19
N PHE A 213 -30.86 -12.26 -23.40
CA PHE A 213 -31.24 -10.84 -23.44
C PHE A 213 -30.72 -10.01 -22.27
N ARG A 214 -30.81 -10.55 -21.05
CA ARG A 214 -30.26 -9.93 -19.86
C ARG A 214 -28.75 -9.63 -19.98
N ASP A 215 -27.99 -10.59 -20.46
CA ASP A 215 -26.53 -10.49 -20.54
C ASP A 215 -26.11 -9.67 -21.76
N GLN A 216 -26.89 -9.71 -22.85
CA GLN A 216 -26.74 -8.77 -23.97
C GLN A 216 -26.88 -7.32 -23.48
N LEU A 217 -27.94 -7.04 -22.72
CA LEU A 217 -28.21 -5.69 -22.20
C LEU A 217 -27.12 -5.22 -21.24
N LEU A 218 -26.60 -6.12 -20.41
CA LEU A 218 -25.47 -5.83 -19.50
C LEU A 218 -24.21 -5.42 -20.29
N VAL A 219 -23.86 -6.16 -21.34
CA VAL A 219 -22.70 -5.84 -22.19
C VAL A 219 -22.92 -4.57 -22.99
N LEU A 220 -24.12 -4.33 -23.48
CA LEU A 220 -24.47 -3.10 -24.21
C LEU A 220 -24.38 -1.86 -23.30
N LEU A 221 -24.87 -1.95 -22.07
CA LEU A 221 -24.74 -0.86 -21.09
C LEU A 221 -23.28 -0.57 -20.75
N ASP A 222 -22.46 -1.62 -20.51
CA ASP A 222 -21.03 -1.45 -20.24
C ASP A 222 -20.32 -0.74 -21.40
N GLY A 223 -20.59 -1.19 -22.64
CA GLY A 223 -19.98 -0.62 -23.83
C GLY A 223 -20.48 0.78 -24.17
N ALA A 224 -21.78 1.10 -23.98
CA ALA A 224 -22.35 2.40 -24.31
C ALA A 224 -22.03 3.45 -23.27
N LEU A 225 -22.06 3.10 -21.98
CA LEU A 225 -21.88 4.07 -20.89
C LEU A 225 -20.42 4.15 -20.42
N GLY A 226 -19.57 3.15 -20.72
CA GLY A 226 -18.19 3.10 -20.26
C GLY A 226 -18.05 3.10 -18.72
N ILE A 227 -19.08 2.67 -18.02
CA ILE A 227 -19.12 2.63 -16.56
C ILE A 227 -18.28 1.48 -16.00
N ARG A 228 -17.81 1.64 -14.79
CA ARG A 228 -17.01 0.57 -14.16
C ARG A 228 -17.90 -0.62 -13.79
N ARG A 229 -17.35 -1.85 -13.87
CA ARG A 229 -18.06 -3.08 -13.47
C ARG A 229 -18.75 -2.98 -12.10
N GLY A 230 -18.16 -2.26 -11.14
CA GLY A 230 -18.76 -2.06 -9.83
C GLY A 230 -19.97 -1.12 -9.87
N GLU A 231 -19.96 -0.12 -10.71
CA GLU A 231 -21.05 0.83 -10.94
C GLU A 231 -22.19 0.14 -11.67
N LEU A 232 -21.89 -0.60 -12.74
CA LEU A 232 -22.87 -1.42 -13.46
C LEU A 232 -23.59 -2.42 -12.54
N GLY A 233 -22.81 -3.08 -11.68
CA GLY A 233 -23.36 -4.04 -10.71
C GLY A 233 -24.16 -3.40 -9.58
N ALA A 234 -23.98 -2.12 -9.32
CA ALA A 234 -24.73 -1.36 -8.32
C ALA A 234 -25.98 -0.69 -8.86
N LEU A 235 -26.13 -0.65 -10.20
CA LEU A 235 -27.19 0.10 -10.87
C LEU A 235 -28.59 -0.42 -10.48
N ARG A 236 -29.47 0.49 -10.03
CA ARG A 236 -30.84 0.24 -9.60
C ARG A 236 -31.83 0.91 -10.54
N TRP A 237 -33.11 0.47 -10.50
CA TRP A 237 -34.14 1.07 -11.32
C TRP A 237 -34.35 2.56 -11.02
N GLN A 238 -34.21 2.99 -9.77
CA GLN A 238 -34.30 4.40 -9.39
C GLN A 238 -33.19 5.28 -9.97
N GLU A 239 -32.07 4.69 -10.43
CA GLU A 239 -30.97 5.41 -11.06
C GLU A 239 -31.16 5.55 -12.59
N CYS A 240 -32.24 4.96 -13.13
CA CYS A 240 -32.68 5.10 -14.51
C CYS A 240 -33.85 6.08 -14.59
N ASP A 241 -33.55 7.34 -14.88
CA ASP A 241 -34.57 8.37 -15.10
C ASP A 241 -35.10 8.27 -16.54
N PHE A 242 -36.21 7.54 -16.69
CA PHE A 242 -36.86 7.32 -17.98
C PHE A 242 -37.66 8.56 -18.48
N GLU A 243 -37.94 9.54 -17.61
CA GLU A 243 -38.65 10.77 -17.98
C GLU A 243 -37.69 11.75 -18.63
N ASN A 244 -36.51 11.92 -18.07
CA ASN A 244 -35.49 12.84 -18.54
C ASN A 244 -34.42 12.17 -19.42
N ASP A 245 -34.54 10.88 -19.70
CA ASP A 245 -33.58 10.07 -20.48
C ASP A 245 -32.14 10.16 -19.94
N LEU A 246 -31.98 9.91 -18.63
CA LEU A 246 -30.71 10.01 -17.92
C LEU A 246 -30.43 8.78 -17.05
N PHE A 247 -29.14 8.46 -16.90
CA PHE A 247 -28.64 7.58 -15.84
C PHE A 247 -27.98 8.40 -14.74
N GLN A 248 -28.33 8.15 -13.48
CA GLN A 248 -27.73 8.78 -12.30
C GLN A 248 -26.94 7.76 -11.51
N ILE A 249 -25.69 7.51 -11.92
CA ILE A 249 -24.84 6.48 -11.30
C ILE A 249 -24.24 7.01 -10.00
N GLN A 250 -24.82 6.60 -8.87
CA GLN A 250 -24.44 7.09 -7.54
C GLN A 250 -23.64 6.05 -6.73
N HIS A 251 -23.73 4.79 -7.09
CA HIS A 251 -23.19 3.69 -6.31
C HIS A 251 -22.24 2.80 -7.09
N SER A 252 -21.37 2.12 -6.34
CA SER A 252 -20.49 1.08 -6.84
C SER A 252 -20.54 -0.11 -5.90
N TYR A 253 -20.67 -1.31 -6.45
CA TYR A 253 -20.76 -2.55 -5.69
C TYR A 253 -19.40 -3.23 -5.56
N TYR A 254 -19.01 -3.57 -4.33
CA TYR A 254 -17.82 -4.33 -4.03
C TYR A 254 -18.20 -5.70 -3.47
N TRP A 255 -18.02 -6.75 -4.27
CA TRP A 255 -18.56 -8.09 -3.95
C TRP A 255 -17.71 -8.96 -3.03
N ARG A 256 -16.53 -8.51 -2.62
CA ARG A 256 -15.82 -9.16 -1.52
C ARG A 256 -16.45 -8.77 -0.18
N ARG A 257 -16.16 -9.51 0.87
CA ARG A 257 -16.72 -9.31 2.22
C ARG A 257 -18.25 -9.33 2.27
N GLY A 258 -18.86 -10.23 1.49
CA GLY A 258 -20.32 -10.38 1.48
C GLY A 258 -21.09 -9.33 0.66
N GLY A 259 -20.39 -8.50 -0.09
CA GLY A 259 -20.97 -7.47 -0.94
C GLY A 259 -21.26 -6.17 -0.21
N VAL A 260 -20.57 -5.11 -0.56
CA VAL A 260 -20.73 -3.77 0.04
C VAL A 260 -21.10 -2.78 -1.05
N LEU A 261 -22.20 -2.05 -0.84
CA LEU A 261 -22.56 -0.90 -1.66
C LEU A 261 -21.84 0.32 -1.13
N LYS A 262 -21.18 1.08 -2.00
CA LYS A 262 -20.46 2.31 -1.67
C LYS A 262 -20.73 3.39 -2.70
N SER A 263 -20.46 4.64 -2.35
CA SER A 263 -20.50 5.77 -3.28
C SER A 263 -19.49 5.59 -4.42
N THR A 264 -19.71 6.31 -5.52
CA THR A 264 -18.75 6.35 -6.64
C THR A 264 -17.40 6.91 -6.19
N LYS A 265 -16.34 6.51 -6.89
CA LYS A 265 -14.96 6.85 -6.51
C LYS A 265 -14.62 8.34 -6.65
N THR A 266 -15.29 9.04 -7.53
CA THR A 266 -15.03 10.46 -7.85
C THR A 266 -16.34 11.19 -8.13
N GLU A 267 -16.39 12.47 -7.84
CA GLU A 267 -17.53 13.34 -8.17
C GLU A 267 -17.85 13.33 -9.68
N ALA A 268 -16.82 13.22 -10.54
CA ALA A 268 -16.99 13.11 -11.97
C ALA A 268 -17.77 11.86 -12.41
N SER A 269 -17.70 10.75 -11.61
CA SER A 269 -18.49 9.54 -11.87
C SER A 269 -19.95 9.66 -11.46
N ALA A 270 -20.32 10.67 -10.69
CA ALA A 270 -21.70 10.92 -10.26
C ALA A 270 -22.48 11.83 -11.22
N LYS A 271 -21.86 12.29 -12.32
CA LYS A 271 -22.55 13.11 -13.33
C LYS A 271 -23.59 12.30 -14.08
N PRO A 272 -24.78 12.89 -14.35
CA PRO A 272 -25.78 12.23 -15.18
C PRO A 272 -25.23 11.87 -16.57
N ILE A 273 -25.60 10.71 -17.08
CA ILE A 273 -25.22 10.23 -18.40
C ILE A 273 -26.47 10.13 -19.25
N PRO A 274 -26.51 10.69 -20.47
CA PRO A 274 -27.66 10.58 -21.35
C PRO A 274 -27.99 9.12 -21.70
N MET A 275 -29.29 8.81 -21.71
CA MET A 275 -29.82 7.49 -22.06
C MET A 275 -30.24 7.50 -23.53
N HIS A 276 -29.60 6.64 -24.34
CA HIS A 276 -29.96 6.48 -25.74
C HIS A 276 -31.35 5.84 -25.86
N PRO A 277 -32.25 6.28 -26.78
CA PRO A 277 -33.62 5.76 -26.92
C PRO A 277 -33.71 4.25 -27.07
N ALA A 278 -32.78 3.64 -27.83
CA ALA A 278 -32.73 2.18 -27.96
C ALA A 278 -32.38 1.45 -26.64
N LEU A 279 -31.53 2.05 -25.80
CA LEU A 279 -31.24 1.50 -24.45
C LEU A 279 -32.45 1.64 -23.53
N LYS A 280 -33.15 2.77 -23.61
CA LYS A 280 -34.40 3.00 -22.86
C LYS A 280 -35.41 1.90 -23.17
N GLN A 281 -35.67 1.66 -24.43
CA GLN A 281 -36.61 0.62 -24.86
C GLN A 281 -36.20 -0.76 -24.35
N ALA A 282 -34.94 -1.15 -24.56
CA ALA A 282 -34.43 -2.43 -24.10
C ALA A 282 -34.47 -2.58 -22.55
N LEU A 283 -34.27 -1.51 -21.80
CA LEU A 283 -34.41 -1.51 -20.34
C LEU A 283 -35.86 -1.67 -19.91
N LEU A 284 -36.80 -1.03 -20.59
CA LEU A 284 -38.23 -1.19 -20.30
C LEU A 284 -38.70 -2.61 -20.61
N GLU A 285 -38.25 -3.21 -21.72
CA GLU A 285 -38.50 -4.62 -22.04
C GLU A 285 -37.92 -5.55 -20.95
N TRP A 286 -36.68 -5.28 -20.52
CA TRP A 286 -36.05 -6.04 -19.44
C TRP A 286 -36.81 -5.89 -18.11
N ARG A 287 -37.27 -4.66 -17.80
CA ARG A 287 -38.08 -4.43 -16.61
C ARG A 287 -39.39 -5.22 -16.64
N ALA A 288 -40.02 -5.33 -17.81
CA ALA A 288 -41.26 -6.12 -17.98
C ALA A 288 -41.03 -7.60 -17.70
N GLN A 289 -39.88 -8.16 -18.10
CA GLN A 289 -39.49 -9.54 -17.89
C GLN A 289 -38.91 -9.84 -16.53
N SER A 290 -38.33 -8.83 -15.85
CA SER A 290 -37.68 -9.00 -14.56
C SER A 290 -38.70 -9.31 -13.46
N ARG A 291 -38.29 -10.22 -12.56
CA ARG A 291 -39.05 -10.48 -11.32
C ARG A 291 -38.87 -9.39 -10.27
N ARG A 292 -37.85 -8.56 -10.40
CA ARG A 292 -37.50 -7.46 -9.49
C ARG A 292 -37.66 -6.15 -10.23
N LYS A 293 -38.75 -5.43 -9.95
CA LYS A 293 -39.18 -4.24 -10.70
C LYS A 293 -39.28 -3.00 -9.85
N GLU A 294 -39.08 -3.15 -8.53
CA GLU A 294 -39.15 -2.01 -7.61
C GLU A 294 -38.01 -1.02 -7.84
N GLN A 295 -38.20 0.24 -7.55
CA GLN A 295 -37.20 1.30 -7.74
C GLN A 295 -35.88 1.01 -7.01
N SER A 296 -35.95 0.38 -5.83
CA SER A 296 -34.78 -0.01 -5.03
C SER A 296 -34.07 -1.28 -5.51
N ASP A 297 -34.70 -2.04 -6.42
CA ASP A 297 -34.10 -3.28 -6.92
C ASP A 297 -32.96 -3.01 -7.90
N PHE A 298 -31.96 -3.92 -7.90
CA PHE A 298 -30.88 -3.88 -8.88
C PHE A 298 -31.37 -4.27 -10.29
N LEU A 299 -30.86 -3.61 -11.31
CA LEU A 299 -31.15 -3.94 -12.72
C LEU A 299 -30.81 -5.40 -13.06
N PHE A 300 -29.67 -5.87 -12.56
CA PHE A 300 -29.12 -7.20 -12.85
C PHE A 300 -28.89 -8.00 -11.58
N PRO A 301 -29.94 -8.48 -10.90
CA PRO A 301 -29.78 -9.30 -9.71
C PRO A 301 -29.07 -10.62 -10.01
N SER A 302 -28.36 -11.22 -9.05
CA SER A 302 -27.70 -12.51 -9.20
C SER A 302 -28.70 -13.61 -9.57
N ARG A 303 -28.28 -14.52 -10.46
CA ARG A 303 -29.05 -15.73 -10.81
C ARG A 303 -29.10 -16.76 -9.67
N LEU A 304 -28.19 -16.68 -8.70
CA LEU A 304 -27.97 -17.70 -7.67
C LEU A 304 -28.78 -17.52 -6.37
N SER A 305 -29.71 -16.58 -6.29
CA SER A 305 -30.51 -16.40 -5.06
C SER A 305 -31.82 -17.18 -5.06
N PHE A 306 -31.74 -18.49 -4.92
CA PHE A 306 -32.90 -19.35 -4.66
C PHE A 306 -32.76 -20.15 -3.34
N SER A 307 -32.14 -19.59 -2.30
CA SER A 307 -32.30 -20.16 -0.95
C SER A 307 -32.83 -19.10 0.01
N SER A 308 -33.87 -19.47 0.66
CA SER A 308 -34.76 -18.68 1.52
C SER A 308 -34.13 -18.11 2.79
N ARG A 309 -32.81 -17.84 2.84
CA ARG A 309 -32.11 -17.27 4.01
C ARG A 309 -31.06 -16.23 3.68
N CYS A 310 -31.06 -15.64 2.49
CA CYS A 310 -30.13 -14.56 2.20
C CYS A 310 -30.86 -13.21 2.34
N SER A 311 -30.46 -12.42 3.31
CA SER A 311 -30.92 -11.04 3.47
C SER A 311 -30.73 -10.28 2.15
N ARG A 312 -31.62 -9.35 1.83
CA ARG A 312 -31.76 -8.61 0.55
C ARG A 312 -30.47 -7.97 -0.03
N SER A 313 -29.35 -8.06 0.68
CA SER A 313 -28.08 -7.41 0.34
C SER A 313 -26.97 -8.29 -0.23
N ASN A 314 -27.08 -9.63 -0.28
CA ASN A 314 -25.88 -10.47 -0.39
C ASN A 314 -25.81 -11.43 -1.61
N CYS A 315 -26.43 -11.14 -2.75
CA CYS A 315 -26.41 -12.05 -3.88
C CYS A 315 -25.86 -11.41 -5.16
N TRP A 316 -24.53 -11.46 -5.35
CA TRP A 316 -23.87 -11.09 -6.60
C TRP A 316 -22.76 -12.06 -7.03
N PHE A 317 -22.84 -12.46 -8.28
CA PHE A 317 -21.88 -12.97 -9.25
C PHE A 317 -20.65 -13.76 -8.78
N SER A 318 -20.68 -15.07 -9.00
CA SER A 318 -19.49 -15.85 -9.33
C SER A 318 -19.55 -16.26 -10.81
N LEU A 319 -19.02 -15.43 -11.70
CA LEU A 319 -18.56 -15.90 -12.99
C LEU A 319 -17.10 -16.35 -12.80
N SER A 320 -16.91 -17.64 -12.56
CA SER A 320 -15.65 -18.30 -12.85
C SER A 320 -15.54 -18.39 -14.38
N TRP A 321 -14.78 -17.50 -14.98
CA TRP A 321 -14.25 -17.72 -16.30
C TRP A 321 -13.16 -18.78 -16.17
N SER A 322 -13.53 -20.04 -16.32
CA SER A 322 -12.62 -21.09 -16.73
C SER A 322 -12.28 -20.83 -18.19
N ALA A 323 -11.10 -20.24 -18.42
CA ALA A 323 -10.47 -20.32 -19.73
C ALA A 323 -10.13 -21.77 -19.96
N SER A 324 -10.96 -22.47 -20.73
CA SER A 324 -10.58 -23.68 -21.40
C SER A 324 -9.84 -23.26 -22.66
N THR A 325 -8.55 -23.67 -22.70
CA THR A 325 -7.56 -23.75 -23.77
C THR A 325 -7.92 -23.16 -25.13
#